data_fa07be93b15a89c7f2a52392e193907b
#
_entry.id   fa07be93b15a89c7f2a52392e193907b
#
_cell.length_a   1.000
_cell.length_b   1.000
_cell.length_c   1.000
_cell.angle_alpha   90.00
_cell.angle_beta   90.00
_cell.angle_gamma   90.00
#
_symmetry.space_group_name_H-M   'P 1'
#
loop_
_entity.id
_entity.type
_entity.pdbx_description
1 polymer ?
#
loop_
_entity_poly.entity_id
_entity_poly.type
_entity_poly.pdbx_seq_one_letter_code
_entity_poly.pdbx_strand_id
1 'polypeptide(L)'
;MDSSESSFKAVLIHKQSLKFIPVAYTKAKKETRDLIGTVLEKINYSSHQWLVSADFKLIAVLMGLQGGYTQHPCYICLWRSREKNQYAEHYWAQRTEYEINQNNVNATFLVEREKVLVPPLHIRLGLFKNFIKSLDTDSVAFAHLRAIFPRLSNAKLQAGVLNGPDIRKLTRNTSFASFLSNEQQIAWKAILEVSEQVLGN
;
A
#
# COMPACT_ATOMS: atom_id res chain seq x y z
N MET A 1 -1.90 3.95 -11.49
CA MET A 1 -1.08 2.96 -12.24
C MET A 1 -1.07 1.67 -11.46
N ASP A 2 -1.15 0.55 -12.12
CA ASP A 2 -1.19 -0.78 -11.50
C ASP A 2 -0.57 -1.81 -12.43
N SER A 3 0.06 -2.83 -11.87
CA SER A 3 0.62 -3.94 -12.64
C SER A 3 0.16 -5.28 -12.10
N SER A 4 0.10 -6.24 -12.98
CA SER A 4 -0.09 -7.65 -12.67
C SER A 4 1.10 -8.44 -13.18
N GLU A 5 1.16 -9.75 -12.88
CA GLU A 5 2.22 -10.64 -13.39
C GLU A 5 2.38 -10.63 -14.92
N SER A 6 1.36 -10.17 -15.65
CA SER A 6 1.29 -10.25 -17.11
C SER A 6 1.03 -8.92 -17.82
N SER A 7 0.75 -7.83 -17.09
CA SER A 7 0.39 -6.55 -17.74
C SER A 7 0.63 -5.35 -16.83
N PHE A 8 0.99 -4.24 -17.44
CA PHE A 8 1.00 -2.91 -16.82
C PHE A 8 -0.16 -2.09 -17.39
N LYS A 9 -0.85 -1.34 -16.52
CA LYS A 9 -2.02 -0.53 -16.86
C LYS A 9 -1.89 0.83 -16.20
N ALA A 10 -2.20 1.90 -16.94
CA ALA A 10 -2.38 3.22 -16.40
C ALA A 10 -3.72 3.79 -16.82
N VAL A 11 -4.40 4.41 -15.87
CA VAL A 11 -5.67 5.11 -16.09
C VAL A 11 -5.56 6.52 -15.57
N LEU A 12 -6.16 7.46 -16.27
CA LEU A 12 -6.41 8.80 -15.79
C LEU A 12 -7.79 8.83 -15.14
N ILE A 13 -7.86 9.40 -13.93
CA ILE A 13 -9.11 9.56 -13.20
C ILE A 13 -9.45 11.05 -13.18
N HIS A 14 -10.57 11.41 -13.78
CA HIS A 14 -11.05 12.78 -13.70
C HIS A 14 -11.74 13.02 -12.36
N LYS A 15 -11.15 13.89 -11.53
CA LYS A 15 -11.52 14.09 -10.12
C LYS A 15 -13.01 14.39 -9.89
N GLN A 16 -13.62 15.21 -10.74
CA GLN A 16 -15.02 15.64 -10.55
C GLN A 16 -16.02 14.61 -11.03
N SER A 17 -15.76 13.96 -12.19
CA SER A 17 -16.72 13.02 -12.80
C SER A 17 -16.44 11.56 -12.44
N LEU A 18 -15.33 11.27 -11.77
CA LEU A 18 -14.82 9.92 -11.45
C LEU A 18 -14.75 9.00 -12.69
N LYS A 19 -14.63 9.58 -13.88
CA LYS A 19 -14.44 8.81 -15.11
C LYS A 19 -13.03 8.27 -15.19
N PHE A 20 -12.93 7.01 -15.63
CA PHE A 20 -11.66 6.31 -15.83
C PHE A 20 -11.34 6.28 -17.33
N ILE A 21 -10.22 6.87 -17.70
CA ILE A 21 -9.75 6.92 -19.08
C ILE A 21 -8.47 6.07 -19.15
N PRO A 22 -8.47 4.92 -19.85
CA PRO A 22 -7.23 4.16 -20.05
C PRO A 22 -6.24 4.99 -20.88
N VAL A 23 -5.03 5.19 -20.32
CA VAL A 23 -3.99 5.97 -21.00
C VAL A 23 -2.80 5.12 -21.42
N ALA A 24 -2.58 3.96 -20.78
CA ALA A 24 -1.58 3.00 -21.20
C ALA A 24 -1.97 1.57 -20.83
N TYR A 25 -1.61 0.64 -21.72
CA TYR A 25 -1.70 -0.80 -21.50
C TYR A 25 -0.53 -1.48 -22.21
N THR A 26 0.15 -2.40 -21.54
CA THR A 26 1.17 -3.25 -22.15
C THR A 26 1.20 -4.63 -21.49
N LYS A 27 1.50 -5.66 -22.29
CA LYS A 27 1.72 -7.04 -21.83
C LYS A 27 3.16 -7.25 -21.32
N ALA A 28 3.67 -6.33 -20.53
CA ALA A 28 4.99 -6.47 -19.94
C ALA A 28 4.94 -7.34 -18.68
N LYS A 29 5.85 -8.30 -18.57
CA LYS A 29 5.94 -9.20 -17.42
C LYS A 29 6.54 -8.56 -16.17
N LYS A 30 7.18 -7.39 -16.29
CA LYS A 30 7.82 -6.68 -15.17
C LYS A 30 7.71 -5.17 -15.36
N GLU A 31 7.46 -4.49 -14.26
CA GLU A 31 7.56 -3.04 -14.15
C GLU A 31 9.04 -2.65 -14.11
N THR A 32 9.58 -2.27 -15.24
CA THR A 32 10.92 -1.69 -15.28
C THR A 32 10.84 -0.18 -15.31
N ARG A 33 11.87 0.48 -14.83
CA ARG A 33 12.01 1.93 -14.90
C ARG A 33 11.87 2.44 -16.34
N ASP A 34 12.50 1.75 -17.30
CA ASP A 34 12.48 2.14 -18.71
C ASP A 34 11.06 2.07 -19.30
N LEU A 35 10.31 1.01 -18.97
CA LEU A 35 8.92 0.89 -19.39
C LEU A 35 8.07 2.05 -18.85
N ILE A 36 8.22 2.36 -17.57
CA ILE A 36 7.44 3.42 -16.93
C ILE A 36 7.86 4.77 -17.49
N GLY A 37 9.14 5.03 -17.66
CA GLY A 37 9.67 6.24 -18.31
C GLY A 37 9.09 6.42 -19.71
N THR A 38 9.10 5.37 -20.54
CA THR A 38 8.50 5.39 -21.88
C THR A 38 6.99 5.71 -21.85
N VAL A 39 6.26 5.15 -20.87
CA VAL A 39 4.82 5.45 -20.73
C VAL A 39 4.61 6.91 -20.36
N LEU A 40 5.35 7.44 -19.38
CA LEU A 40 5.24 8.84 -18.95
C LEU A 40 5.59 9.80 -20.10
N GLU A 41 6.60 9.49 -20.89
CA GLU A 41 6.97 10.24 -22.09
C GLU A 41 5.84 10.24 -23.12
N LYS A 42 5.33 9.06 -23.48
CA LYS A 42 4.26 8.92 -24.50
C LYS A 42 2.96 9.62 -24.13
N ILE A 43 2.63 9.70 -22.84
CA ILE A 43 1.46 10.45 -22.37
C ILE A 43 1.77 11.94 -22.12
N ASN A 44 2.99 12.37 -22.44
CA ASN A 44 3.47 13.74 -22.22
C ASN A 44 3.23 14.22 -20.78
N TYR A 45 3.57 13.36 -19.80
CA TYR A 45 3.27 13.58 -18.38
C TYR A 45 3.79 14.92 -17.87
N SER A 46 4.99 15.34 -18.30
CA SER A 46 5.63 16.58 -17.88
C SER A 46 4.84 17.85 -18.21
N SER A 47 3.98 17.79 -19.24
CA SER A 47 3.10 18.93 -19.62
C SER A 47 1.84 19.04 -18.75
N HIS A 48 1.63 18.08 -17.84
CA HIS A 48 0.44 18.01 -17.03
C HIS A 48 0.76 18.13 -15.55
N GLN A 49 -0.17 18.64 -14.77
CA GLN A 49 -0.08 18.72 -13.32
C GLN A 49 -0.75 17.51 -12.62
N TRP A 50 -0.70 16.33 -13.23
CA TRP A 50 -1.36 15.14 -12.72
C TRP A 50 -0.68 14.60 -11.47
N LEU A 51 -1.51 14.17 -10.52
CA LEU A 51 -1.07 13.39 -9.39
C LEU A 51 -0.97 11.92 -9.78
N VAL A 52 0.00 11.22 -9.23
CA VAL A 52 0.22 9.79 -9.51
C VAL A 52 -0.08 8.98 -8.25
N SER A 53 -0.94 7.98 -8.40
CA SER A 53 -1.17 6.96 -7.39
C SER A 53 -0.81 5.58 -7.96
N ALA A 54 -0.12 4.78 -7.16
CA ALA A 54 0.34 3.45 -7.54
C ALA A 54 0.55 2.60 -6.26
N ASP A 55 0.88 1.32 -6.41
CA ASP A 55 1.34 0.53 -5.28
C ASP A 55 2.76 0.96 -4.82
N PHE A 56 3.19 0.51 -3.65
CA PHE A 56 4.50 0.88 -3.11
C PHE A 56 5.68 0.42 -3.97
N LYS A 57 5.54 -0.69 -4.68
CA LYS A 57 6.60 -1.20 -5.57
C LYS A 57 6.79 -0.26 -6.75
N LEU A 58 5.69 0.15 -7.38
CA LEU A 58 5.73 1.09 -8.49
C LEU A 58 6.16 2.49 -8.03
N ILE A 59 5.72 2.94 -6.85
CA ILE A 59 6.20 4.20 -6.25
C ILE A 59 7.71 4.16 -6.04
N ALA A 60 8.29 3.07 -5.56
CA ALA A 60 9.73 2.94 -5.43
C ALA A 60 10.44 3.15 -6.78
N VAL A 61 9.91 2.58 -7.87
CA VAL A 61 10.46 2.78 -9.23
C VAL A 61 10.32 4.24 -9.68
N LEU A 62 9.17 4.87 -9.47
CA LEU A 62 8.92 6.27 -9.81
C LEU A 62 9.87 7.21 -9.08
N MET A 63 10.14 6.91 -7.81
CA MET A 63 11.03 7.70 -6.95
C MET A 63 12.52 7.31 -7.07
N GLY A 64 12.86 6.38 -7.97
CA GLY A 64 14.23 5.93 -8.15
C GLY A 64 14.80 5.18 -6.95
N LEU A 65 13.96 4.61 -6.09
CA LEU A 65 14.38 3.88 -4.90
C LEU A 65 14.61 2.40 -5.22
N GLN A 66 15.53 1.78 -4.50
CA GLN A 66 15.73 0.35 -4.52
C GLN A 66 14.47 -0.36 -4.03
N GLY A 67 13.94 -1.30 -4.83
CA GLY A 67 12.82 -2.14 -4.43
C GLY A 67 13.21 -3.26 -3.45
N GLY A 68 12.20 -3.86 -2.80
CA GLY A 68 12.37 -4.98 -1.89
C GLY A 68 12.72 -4.57 -0.45
N TYR A 69 13.38 -5.49 0.29
CA TYR A 69 13.78 -5.27 1.68
C TYR A 69 15.03 -4.39 1.77
N THR A 70 14.83 -3.09 1.78
CA THR A 70 15.88 -2.08 1.88
C THR A 70 15.89 -1.46 3.27
N GLN A 71 16.99 -0.80 3.64
CA GLN A 71 17.10 -0.13 4.94
C GLN A 71 16.15 1.06 5.04
N HIS A 72 16.04 1.87 3.98
CA HIS A 72 15.22 3.08 3.92
C HIS A 72 14.17 3.00 2.79
N PRO A 73 13.09 2.20 2.94
CA PRO A 73 12.12 1.94 1.87
C PRO A 73 11.15 3.11 1.64
N CYS A 74 11.01 4.02 2.60
CA CYS A 74 10.02 5.09 2.52
C CYS A 74 10.49 6.21 1.59
N TYR A 75 9.61 6.68 0.70
CA TYR A 75 9.90 7.84 -0.16
C TYR A 75 9.64 9.19 0.53
N ILE A 76 9.01 9.18 1.72
CA ILE A 76 8.66 10.38 2.48
C ILE A 76 9.70 10.67 3.56
N CYS A 77 10.19 9.61 4.24
CA CYS A 77 11.09 9.75 5.39
C CYS A 77 12.22 8.72 5.36
N LEU A 78 13.18 8.87 6.27
CA LEU A 78 14.31 7.97 6.43
C LEU A 78 14.04 6.86 7.45
N TRP A 79 12.81 6.36 7.50
CA TRP A 79 12.46 5.21 8.33
C TRP A 79 13.34 3.99 8.03
N ARG A 80 13.85 3.36 9.12
CA ARG A 80 14.75 2.22 9.05
C ARG A 80 14.00 0.91 9.26
N SER A 81 13.66 0.25 8.18
CA SER A 81 12.82 -0.96 8.20
C SER A 81 13.44 -2.17 8.89
N ARG A 82 14.77 -2.19 9.11
CA ARG A 82 15.49 -3.31 9.70
C ARG A 82 15.73 -3.17 11.20
N GLU A 83 15.50 -2.00 11.76
CA GLU A 83 15.73 -1.71 13.18
C GLU A 83 14.43 -1.87 13.97
N LYS A 84 14.11 -3.12 14.35
CA LYS A 84 12.85 -3.46 15.04
C LYS A 84 12.65 -2.74 16.38
N ASN A 85 13.73 -2.44 17.10
CA ASN A 85 13.71 -1.71 18.36
C ASN A 85 13.27 -0.25 18.22
N GLN A 86 13.27 0.29 16.99
CA GLN A 86 12.85 1.64 16.67
C GLN A 86 11.43 1.73 16.12
N TYR A 87 10.67 0.63 16.11
CA TYR A 87 9.27 0.66 15.63
C TYR A 87 8.34 1.47 16.53
N ALA A 88 8.73 1.72 17.78
CA ALA A 88 8.00 2.58 18.71
C ALA A 88 8.31 4.07 18.53
N GLU A 89 9.27 4.45 17.68
CA GLU A 89 9.54 5.85 17.41
C GLU A 89 8.40 6.48 16.61
N HIS A 90 7.96 7.65 17.04
CA HIS A 90 6.88 8.40 16.43
C HIS A 90 7.34 9.44 15.42
N TYR A 91 8.63 9.67 15.31
CA TYR A 91 9.21 10.67 14.41
C TYR A 91 10.39 10.11 13.63
N TRP A 92 10.36 10.32 12.32
CA TRP A 92 11.44 9.97 11.40
C TRP A 92 11.82 11.18 10.58
N ALA A 93 13.12 11.40 10.41
CA ALA A 93 13.62 12.49 9.59
C ALA A 93 12.99 12.44 8.19
N GLN A 94 12.48 13.57 7.71
CA GLN A 94 11.94 13.66 6.37
C GLN A 94 13.04 13.40 5.33
N ARG A 95 12.71 12.67 4.27
CA ARG A 95 13.61 12.51 3.15
C ARG A 95 13.55 13.77 2.29
N THR A 96 14.57 14.59 2.38
CA THR A 96 14.72 15.83 1.61
C THR A 96 15.60 15.65 0.38
N GLU A 97 16.52 14.69 0.41
CA GLU A 97 17.53 14.45 -0.60
C GLU A 97 17.38 13.08 -1.25
N TYR A 98 17.63 13.03 -2.55
CA TYR A 98 17.58 11.84 -3.40
C TYR A 98 18.88 11.68 -4.17
N GLU A 99 19.99 11.69 -3.45
CA GLU A 99 21.31 11.45 -4.03
C GLU A 99 21.49 9.98 -4.41
N ILE A 100 21.93 9.74 -5.63
CA ILE A 100 22.16 8.37 -6.13
C ILE A 100 23.25 7.69 -5.27
N ASN A 101 23.03 6.44 -4.94
CA ASN A 101 23.82 5.59 -4.04
C ASN A 101 23.73 5.94 -2.54
N GLN A 102 22.87 6.88 -2.15
CA GLN A 102 22.59 7.17 -0.75
C GLN A 102 21.16 6.76 -0.36
N ASN A 103 20.97 6.29 0.88
CA ASN A 103 19.66 5.99 1.46
C ASN A 103 18.73 5.16 0.55
N ASN A 104 19.31 4.20 -0.18
CA ASN A 104 18.61 3.34 -1.15
C ASN A 104 18.09 4.05 -2.41
N VAL A 105 18.64 5.19 -2.77
CA VAL A 105 18.36 5.85 -4.05
C VAL A 105 19.28 5.25 -5.13
N ASN A 106 18.71 4.67 -6.17
CA ASN A 106 19.45 4.04 -7.28
C ASN A 106 19.41 4.86 -8.58
N ALA A 107 18.46 5.76 -8.69
CA ALA A 107 18.27 6.57 -9.89
C ALA A 107 17.54 7.88 -9.55
N THR A 108 17.53 8.83 -10.47
CA THR A 108 16.72 10.04 -10.37
C THR A 108 15.22 9.67 -10.34
N PHE A 109 14.38 10.49 -9.75
CA PHE A 109 12.93 10.26 -9.80
C PHE A 109 12.37 10.48 -11.23
N LEU A 110 11.32 9.76 -11.57
CA LEU A 110 10.56 9.92 -12.83
C LEU A 110 9.38 10.88 -12.68
N VAL A 111 8.94 11.08 -11.45
CA VAL A 111 7.82 11.93 -11.07
C VAL A 111 8.22 12.70 -9.82
N GLU A 112 7.91 13.99 -9.77
CA GLU A 112 8.16 14.81 -8.59
C GLU A 112 7.46 14.22 -7.36
N ARG A 113 8.14 14.24 -6.21
CA ARG A 113 7.63 13.65 -4.96
C ARG A 113 6.24 14.19 -4.58
N GLU A 114 6.05 15.49 -4.75
CA GLU A 114 4.83 16.22 -4.41
C GLU A 114 3.62 15.80 -5.27
N LYS A 115 3.90 15.16 -6.40
CA LYS A 115 2.88 14.60 -7.30
C LYS A 115 2.52 13.16 -6.96
N VAL A 116 3.26 12.50 -6.08
CA VAL A 116 3.01 11.10 -5.71
C VAL A 116 2.09 11.03 -4.50
N LEU A 117 0.92 10.42 -4.70
CA LEU A 117 -0.03 10.17 -3.62
C LEU A 117 0.31 8.91 -2.86
N VAL A 118 0.22 8.99 -1.53
CA VAL A 118 0.30 7.82 -0.67
C VAL A 118 -0.84 6.85 -1.03
N PRO A 119 -0.59 5.54 -1.23
CA PRO A 119 -1.60 4.58 -1.67
C PRO A 119 -2.47 4.09 -0.49
N PRO A 120 -3.66 4.68 -0.23
CA PRO A 120 -4.44 4.38 0.99
C PRO A 120 -4.90 2.93 1.03
N LEU A 121 -5.27 2.36 -0.13
CA LEU A 121 -5.70 0.96 -0.20
C LEU A 121 -4.58 0.00 0.24
N HIS A 122 -3.34 0.22 -0.21
CA HIS A 122 -2.22 -0.66 0.14
C HIS A 122 -1.84 -0.57 1.61
N ILE A 123 -1.93 0.63 2.20
CA ILE A 123 -1.73 0.81 3.65
C ILE A 123 -2.83 0.06 4.41
N ARG A 124 -4.09 0.26 4.02
CA ARG A 124 -5.24 -0.43 4.65
C ARG A 124 -5.08 -1.95 4.57
N LEU A 125 -4.77 -2.50 3.39
CA LEU A 125 -4.51 -3.93 3.22
C LEU A 125 -3.37 -4.42 4.13
N GLY A 126 -2.29 -3.64 4.26
CA GLY A 126 -1.17 -3.95 5.13
C GLY A 126 -1.54 -3.98 6.62
N LEU A 127 -2.29 -2.99 7.10
CA LEU A 127 -2.75 -2.91 8.48
C LEU A 127 -3.63 -4.11 8.84
N PHE A 128 -4.67 -4.38 8.04
CA PHE A 128 -5.55 -5.53 8.27
C PHE A 128 -4.83 -6.86 8.16
N LYS A 129 -3.91 -7.00 7.19
CA LYS A 129 -3.07 -8.20 7.05
C LYS A 129 -2.26 -8.46 8.32
N ASN A 130 -1.56 -7.45 8.83
CA ASN A 130 -0.72 -7.60 10.02
C ASN A 130 -1.56 -7.90 11.27
N PHE A 131 -2.70 -7.23 11.42
CA PHE A 131 -3.62 -7.48 12.52
C PHE A 131 -4.13 -8.94 12.52
N ILE A 132 -4.61 -9.43 11.37
CA ILE A 132 -5.12 -10.81 11.28
C ILE A 132 -4.00 -11.83 11.54
N LYS A 133 -2.78 -11.56 11.04
CA LYS A 133 -1.62 -12.42 11.31
C LYS A 133 -1.19 -12.47 12.77
N SER A 134 -1.53 -11.47 13.57
CA SER A 134 -1.25 -11.44 15.00
C SER A 134 -2.27 -12.21 15.84
N LEU A 135 -3.41 -12.60 15.25
CA LEU A 135 -4.41 -13.42 15.93
C LEU A 135 -3.93 -14.87 16.04
N ASP A 136 -4.12 -15.45 17.21
CA ASP A 136 -3.95 -16.90 17.39
C ASP A 136 -4.99 -17.65 16.58
N THR A 137 -4.55 -18.63 15.79
CA THR A 137 -5.40 -19.43 14.91
C THR A 137 -6.42 -20.29 15.65
N ASP A 138 -6.16 -20.60 16.91
CA ASP A 138 -7.03 -21.39 17.78
C ASP A 138 -7.96 -20.53 18.63
N SER A 139 -7.83 -19.21 18.53
CA SER A 139 -8.66 -18.24 19.27
C SER A 139 -10.10 -18.20 18.76
N VAL A 140 -11.00 -17.77 19.66
CA VAL A 140 -12.41 -17.52 19.33
C VAL A 140 -12.54 -16.43 18.25
N ALA A 141 -11.66 -15.41 18.29
CA ALA A 141 -11.61 -14.35 17.29
C ALA A 141 -11.31 -14.90 15.88
N PHE A 142 -10.36 -15.83 15.78
CA PHE A 142 -10.03 -16.44 14.49
C PHE A 142 -11.14 -17.40 14.01
N ALA A 143 -11.79 -18.13 14.91
CA ALA A 143 -12.96 -18.95 14.58
C ALA A 143 -14.12 -18.09 14.04
N HIS A 144 -14.35 -16.92 14.65
CA HIS A 144 -15.34 -15.97 14.15
C HIS A 144 -14.96 -15.39 12.77
N LEU A 145 -13.66 -15.10 12.55
CA LEU A 145 -13.17 -14.66 11.24
C LEU A 145 -13.43 -15.70 10.13
N ARG A 146 -13.26 -17.00 10.43
CA ARG A 146 -13.62 -18.09 9.51
C ARG A 146 -15.11 -18.08 9.17
N ALA A 147 -15.97 -17.83 10.17
CA ALA A 147 -17.42 -17.73 9.96
C ALA A 147 -17.81 -16.53 9.09
N ILE A 148 -17.10 -15.38 9.20
CA ILE A 148 -17.30 -14.23 8.33
C ILE A 148 -16.89 -14.56 6.88
N PHE A 149 -15.80 -15.33 6.70
CA PHE A 149 -15.22 -15.62 5.38
C PHE A 149 -15.19 -17.11 5.02
N PRO A 150 -16.34 -17.79 4.91
CA PRO A 150 -16.39 -19.23 4.68
C PRO A 150 -15.82 -19.68 3.31
N ARG A 151 -15.65 -18.74 2.37
CA ARG A 151 -15.07 -19.00 1.05
C ARG A 151 -13.55 -18.84 0.99
N LEU A 152 -12.93 -18.28 2.02
CA LEU A 152 -11.48 -18.16 2.09
C LEU A 152 -10.89 -19.40 2.76
N SER A 153 -9.81 -19.94 2.19
CA SER A 153 -9.08 -21.04 2.83
C SER A 153 -8.42 -20.59 4.12
N ASN A 154 -8.23 -21.50 5.07
CA ASN A 154 -7.54 -21.21 6.33
C ASN A 154 -6.15 -20.61 6.10
N ALA A 155 -5.41 -21.12 5.11
CA ALA A 155 -4.08 -20.59 4.77
C ALA A 155 -4.12 -19.11 4.32
N LYS A 156 -5.14 -18.71 3.54
CA LYS A 156 -5.33 -17.31 3.15
C LYS A 156 -5.71 -16.43 4.33
N LEU A 157 -6.58 -16.91 5.23
CA LEU A 157 -6.94 -16.16 6.45
C LEU A 157 -5.74 -16.02 7.38
N GLN A 158 -4.99 -17.08 7.65
CA GLN A 158 -3.77 -17.03 8.47
C GLN A 158 -2.71 -16.08 7.88
N ALA A 159 -2.60 -16.03 6.56
CA ALA A 159 -1.73 -15.09 5.86
C ALA A 159 -2.26 -13.65 5.84
N GLY A 160 -3.47 -13.40 6.37
CA GLY A 160 -4.13 -12.10 6.38
C GLY A 160 -4.44 -11.57 4.96
N VAL A 161 -4.67 -12.49 4.00
CA VAL A 161 -4.92 -12.12 2.60
C VAL A 161 -6.40 -11.79 2.42
N LEU A 162 -6.72 -10.51 2.56
CA LEU A 162 -8.03 -9.93 2.30
C LEU A 162 -7.95 -8.96 1.13
N ASN A 163 -9.06 -8.79 0.42
CA ASN A 163 -9.23 -7.73 -0.58
C ASN A 163 -10.05 -6.56 -0.03
N GLY A 164 -10.23 -5.49 -0.80
CA GLY A 164 -11.00 -4.32 -0.37
C GLY A 164 -12.45 -4.63 0.04
N PRO A 165 -13.23 -5.42 -0.72
CA PRO A 165 -14.55 -5.91 -0.30
C PRO A 165 -14.54 -6.71 1.00
N ASP A 166 -13.53 -7.58 1.20
CA ASP A 166 -13.40 -8.36 2.44
C ASP A 166 -13.16 -7.45 3.65
N ILE A 167 -12.29 -6.46 3.51
CA ILE A 167 -12.04 -5.47 4.57
C ILE A 167 -13.33 -4.73 4.90
N ARG A 168 -14.07 -4.23 3.91
CA ARG A 168 -15.36 -3.56 4.16
C ARG A 168 -16.37 -4.46 4.86
N LYS A 169 -16.39 -5.75 4.52
CA LYS A 169 -17.25 -6.74 5.19
C LYS A 169 -16.84 -6.93 6.66
N LEU A 170 -15.53 -7.01 6.93
CA LEU A 170 -15.00 -7.18 8.27
C LEU A 170 -15.25 -5.93 9.15
N THR A 171 -15.00 -4.73 8.63
CA THR A 171 -15.20 -3.48 9.37
C THR A 171 -16.66 -3.20 9.70
N ARG A 172 -17.59 -3.68 8.87
CA ARG A 172 -19.05 -3.59 9.13
C ARG A 172 -19.56 -4.63 10.12
N ASN A 173 -18.75 -5.63 10.46
CA ASN A 173 -19.12 -6.65 11.45
C ASN A 173 -18.90 -6.11 12.86
N THR A 174 -19.96 -5.59 13.47
CA THR A 174 -19.91 -4.97 14.82
C THR A 174 -19.59 -5.97 15.92
N SER A 175 -19.88 -7.27 15.72
CA SER A 175 -19.63 -8.31 16.72
C SER A 175 -18.17 -8.79 16.72
N PHE A 176 -17.37 -8.51 15.70
CA PHE A 176 -15.99 -9.01 15.63
C PHE A 176 -15.15 -8.54 16.83
N ALA A 177 -15.31 -7.28 17.23
CA ALA A 177 -14.56 -6.70 18.35
C ALA A 177 -14.81 -7.43 19.69
N SER A 178 -16.00 -8.00 19.91
CA SER A 178 -16.33 -8.69 21.16
C SER A 178 -15.60 -10.04 21.35
N PHE A 179 -15.01 -10.57 20.29
CA PHE A 179 -14.21 -11.81 20.33
C PHE A 179 -12.70 -11.55 20.53
N LEU A 180 -12.28 -10.29 20.53
CA LEU A 180 -10.90 -9.87 20.69
C LEU A 180 -10.53 -9.69 22.18
N SER A 181 -9.27 -9.95 22.53
CA SER A 181 -8.73 -9.56 23.85
C SER A 181 -8.71 -8.02 24.01
N ASN A 182 -8.54 -7.53 25.22
CA ASN A 182 -8.48 -6.08 25.46
C ASN A 182 -7.40 -5.38 24.63
N GLU A 183 -6.19 -5.96 24.54
CA GLU A 183 -5.10 -5.41 23.73
C GLU A 183 -5.44 -5.42 22.24
N GLN A 184 -6.04 -6.52 21.76
CA GLN A 184 -6.48 -6.64 20.37
C GLN A 184 -7.61 -5.66 20.05
N GLN A 185 -8.52 -5.37 20.99
CA GLN A 185 -9.58 -4.37 20.81
C GLN A 185 -9.00 -2.95 20.67
N ILE A 186 -7.97 -2.60 21.46
CA ILE A 186 -7.27 -1.32 21.33
C ILE A 186 -6.62 -1.19 19.94
N ALA A 187 -5.90 -2.23 19.51
CA ALA A 187 -5.28 -2.24 18.19
C ALA A 187 -6.32 -2.18 17.06
N TRP A 188 -7.43 -2.93 17.20
CA TRP A 188 -8.53 -2.94 16.24
C TRP A 188 -9.15 -1.56 16.08
N LYS A 189 -9.46 -0.88 17.21
CA LYS A 189 -10.01 0.47 17.23
C LYS A 189 -9.06 1.46 16.53
N ALA A 190 -7.78 1.42 16.84
CA ALA A 190 -6.79 2.28 16.19
C ALA A 190 -6.72 2.06 14.66
N ILE A 191 -6.80 0.80 14.19
CA ILE A 191 -6.84 0.47 12.76
C ILE A 191 -8.09 1.06 12.08
N LEU A 192 -9.25 0.96 12.73
CA LEU A 192 -10.48 1.55 12.21
C LEU A 192 -10.38 3.07 12.12
N GLU A 193 -9.90 3.73 13.17
CA GLU A 193 -9.72 5.20 13.19
C GLU A 193 -8.77 5.66 12.07
N VAL A 194 -7.61 5.02 11.91
CA VAL A 194 -6.68 5.35 10.81
C VAL A 194 -7.34 5.10 9.44
N SER A 195 -8.09 4.00 9.31
CA SER A 195 -8.75 3.67 8.04
C SER A 195 -9.80 4.69 7.64
N GLU A 196 -10.55 5.25 8.59
CA GLU A 196 -11.64 6.19 8.34
C GLU A 196 -11.15 7.63 8.24
N GLN A 197 -10.30 8.06 9.17
CA GLN A 197 -9.92 9.47 9.29
C GLN A 197 -8.73 9.85 8.39
N VAL A 198 -7.81 8.92 8.14
CA VAL A 198 -6.56 9.20 7.41
C VAL A 198 -6.59 8.65 5.99
N LEU A 199 -7.07 7.41 5.81
CA LEU A 199 -7.00 6.74 4.51
C LEU A 199 -8.24 6.95 3.64
N GLY A 200 -9.29 7.54 4.19
CA GLY A 200 -10.56 7.77 3.50
C GLY A 200 -11.37 6.48 3.28
N ASN A 201 -12.64 6.62 3.03
CA ASN A 201 -13.57 5.52 2.70
C ASN A 201 -13.55 5.17 1.22
#